data_9f0e3f2f6c9699ae9d7fd248fc22581d
#
_entry.id   9f0e3f2f6c9699ae9d7fd248fc22581d
#
_cell.length_a   1.000
_cell.length_b   1.000
_cell.length_c   1.000
_cell.angle_alpha   90.00
_cell.angle_beta   90.00
_cell.angle_gamma   90.00
#
_symmetry.space_group_name_H-M   'P 1'
#
loop_
_entity.id
_entity.type
_entity.pdbx_description
1 polymer ?
#
loop_
_entity_poly.entity_id
_entity_poly.type
_entity_poly.pdbx_seq_one_letter_code
_entity_poly.pdbx_strand_id
1 'polypeptide(L)'
;MNNFKPHWEVLPTEQLEIWPQLAASIKMGFVMYGGTAVALRLGHRTSIDFDFFTERPLDRENLEFGFPFLRHSRVIQSRQDTLTVLAPVRTAHVKISFFGGIDIGRVGVPDCTPDGVAEIASLRDLLATKLKVILQRIEAKDYRDIAAMLRTDVELDEGLVAASALYGFNFQPSEAVKALTRCV
;
A
#
# COMPACT_ATOMS: atom_id res chain seq x y z
N MET A 1 -23.43 -0.58 0.26
CA MET A 1 -22.63 0.58 0.71
C MET A 1 -21.46 0.04 1.49
N ASN A 2 -20.26 0.36 1.07
CA ASN A 2 -19.06 -0.18 1.69
C ASN A 2 -18.87 0.47 3.07
N ASN A 3 -18.77 -0.34 4.12
CA ASN A 3 -18.78 0.12 5.51
C ASN A 3 -17.34 0.30 6.05
N PHE A 4 -16.37 0.53 5.14
CA PHE A 4 -14.98 0.74 5.50
C PHE A 4 -14.81 2.00 6.35
N LYS A 5 -14.32 1.81 7.57
CA LYS A 5 -13.98 2.89 8.50
C LYS A 5 -12.47 2.90 8.73
N PRO A 6 -11.73 3.85 8.15
CA PRO A 6 -10.31 3.93 8.38
C PRO A 6 -9.96 4.25 9.83
N HIS A 7 -8.91 3.64 10.33
CA HIS A 7 -8.28 3.93 11.62
C HIS A 7 -7.34 5.13 11.48
N TRP A 8 -7.90 6.35 11.49
CA TRP A 8 -7.11 7.58 11.30
C TRP A 8 -6.05 7.80 12.37
N GLU A 9 -6.25 7.28 13.56
CA GLU A 9 -5.34 7.36 14.71
C GLU A 9 -3.98 6.69 14.46
N VAL A 10 -3.87 5.84 13.45
CA VAL A 10 -2.59 5.20 13.08
C VAL A 10 -1.68 6.11 12.25
N LEU A 11 -2.22 7.20 11.71
CA LEU A 11 -1.45 8.14 10.91
C LEU A 11 -0.81 9.21 11.81
N PRO A 12 0.52 9.42 11.73
CA PRO A 12 1.17 10.58 12.33
C PRO A 12 0.58 11.91 11.84
N THR A 13 0.77 12.96 12.62
CA THR A 13 0.24 14.30 12.33
C THR A 13 0.63 14.79 10.93
N GLU A 14 1.87 14.56 10.52
CA GLU A 14 2.38 14.99 9.23
C GLU A 14 1.69 14.25 8.06
N GLN A 15 1.35 12.99 8.26
CA GLN A 15 0.58 12.24 7.29
C GLN A 15 -0.86 12.73 7.18
N LEU A 16 -1.50 13.06 8.31
CA LEU A 16 -2.84 13.65 8.32
C LEU A 16 -2.86 15.01 7.62
N GLU A 17 -1.81 15.83 7.76
CA GLU A 17 -1.72 17.14 7.11
C GLU A 17 -1.58 17.06 5.59
N ILE A 18 -0.78 16.12 5.08
CA ILE A 18 -0.62 15.96 3.63
C ILE A 18 -1.77 15.17 3.01
N TRP A 19 -2.53 14.42 3.81
CA TRP A 19 -3.58 13.52 3.36
C TRP A 19 -4.55 14.14 2.34
N PRO A 20 -5.14 15.33 2.56
CA PRO A 20 -6.06 15.93 1.59
C PRO A 20 -5.43 16.21 0.22
N GLN A 21 -4.12 16.40 0.16
CA GLN A 21 -3.40 16.64 -1.09
C GLN A 21 -3.25 15.36 -1.95
N LEU A 22 -3.60 14.19 -1.40
CA LEU A 22 -3.55 12.91 -2.10
C LEU A 22 -4.82 12.61 -2.91
N ALA A 23 -5.84 13.47 -2.87
CA ALA A 23 -7.15 13.23 -3.50
C ALA A 23 -7.10 13.02 -5.02
N ALA A 24 -6.05 13.51 -5.71
CA ALA A 24 -5.86 13.23 -7.12
C ALA A 24 -5.58 11.76 -7.42
N SER A 25 -5.19 10.95 -6.42
CA SER A 25 -4.85 9.54 -6.57
C SER A 25 -5.97 8.72 -7.20
N ILE A 26 -7.21 8.94 -6.78
CA ILE A 26 -8.38 8.21 -7.30
C ILE A 26 -8.57 8.46 -8.80
N LYS A 27 -8.54 9.74 -9.23
CA LYS A 27 -8.72 10.10 -10.65
C LYS A 27 -7.62 9.53 -11.54
N MET A 28 -6.43 9.35 -10.98
CA MET A 28 -5.28 8.76 -11.67
C MET A 28 -5.27 7.23 -11.63
N GLY A 29 -6.25 6.60 -10.97
CA GLY A 29 -6.40 5.16 -10.87
C GLY A 29 -5.40 4.53 -9.90
N PHE A 30 -4.90 5.29 -8.92
CA PHE A 30 -4.05 4.75 -7.86
C PHE A 30 -4.88 4.11 -6.75
N VAL A 31 -4.37 3.00 -6.27
CA VAL A 31 -4.85 2.31 -5.06
C VAL A 31 -3.70 2.26 -4.06
N MET A 32 -3.99 2.56 -2.81
CA MET A 32 -3.01 2.48 -1.74
C MET A 32 -2.83 1.04 -1.29
N TYR A 33 -1.57 0.63 -1.21
CA TYR A 33 -1.07 -0.64 -0.69
C TYR A 33 -0.13 -0.41 0.50
N GLY A 34 0.67 -1.41 0.82
CA GLY A 34 1.71 -1.31 1.82
C GLY A 34 1.22 -1.34 3.27
N GLY A 35 2.12 -0.96 4.18
CA GLY A 35 1.84 -1.01 5.61
C GLY A 35 0.77 -0.03 6.08
N THR A 36 0.69 1.15 5.45
CA THR A 36 -0.31 2.15 5.79
C THR A 36 -1.72 1.73 5.38
N ALA A 37 -1.87 1.04 4.24
CA ALA A 37 -3.16 0.47 3.83
C ALA A 37 -3.65 -0.57 4.86
N VAL A 38 -2.77 -1.47 5.31
CA VAL A 38 -3.11 -2.46 6.37
C VAL A 38 -3.44 -1.75 7.68
N ALA A 39 -2.65 -0.74 8.07
CA ALA A 39 -2.87 0.01 9.30
C ALA A 39 -4.20 0.77 9.29
N LEU A 40 -4.55 1.44 8.20
CA LEU A 40 -5.83 2.12 8.04
C LEU A 40 -7.03 1.15 8.14
N ARG A 41 -6.87 -0.10 7.68
CA ARG A 41 -7.93 -1.10 7.80
C ARG A 41 -8.07 -1.70 9.20
N LEU A 42 -6.97 -1.86 9.93
CA LEU A 42 -6.95 -2.71 11.13
C LEU A 42 -6.58 -1.99 12.42
N GLY A 43 -6.04 -0.79 12.37
CA GLY A 43 -5.64 -0.03 13.55
C GLY A 43 -4.49 -0.66 14.36
N HIS A 44 -3.79 -1.65 13.81
CA HIS A 44 -2.90 -2.54 14.57
C HIS A 44 -1.52 -1.94 14.88
N ARG A 45 -1.11 -0.89 14.14
CA ARG A 45 0.15 -0.17 14.35
C ARG A 45 0.19 1.15 13.59
N THR A 46 1.06 2.04 13.99
CA THR A 46 1.42 3.23 13.21
C THR A 46 2.19 2.84 11.95
N SER A 47 1.94 3.55 10.84
CA SER A 47 2.68 3.43 9.58
C SER A 47 2.97 4.81 9.01
N ILE A 48 4.16 5.00 8.43
CA ILE A 48 4.72 6.32 8.10
C ILE A 48 4.94 6.58 6.61
N ASP A 49 4.67 5.59 5.75
CA ASP A 49 4.88 5.68 4.31
C ASP A 49 3.55 5.56 3.57
N PHE A 50 3.36 6.30 2.48
CA PHE A 50 2.25 6.07 1.55
C PHE A 50 2.78 5.39 0.29
N ASP A 51 2.20 4.25 -0.08
CA ASP A 51 2.55 3.49 -1.27
C ASP A 51 1.33 3.35 -2.19
N PHE A 52 1.38 4.02 -3.34
CA PHE A 52 0.31 4.04 -4.35
C PHE A 52 0.69 3.22 -5.57
N PHE A 53 -0.22 2.36 -6.02
CA PHE A 53 -0.04 1.47 -7.16
C PHE A 53 -1.10 1.71 -8.23
N THR A 54 -0.70 1.70 -9.49
CA THR A 54 -1.61 1.77 -10.64
C THR A 54 -1.15 0.85 -11.76
N GLU A 55 -2.09 0.33 -12.55
CA GLU A 55 -1.81 -0.46 -13.75
C GLU A 55 -1.29 0.40 -14.91
N ARG A 56 -1.60 1.70 -14.86
CA ARG A 56 -1.17 2.65 -15.89
C ARG A 56 0.32 2.98 -15.73
N PRO A 57 1.06 3.18 -16.84
CA PRO A 57 2.39 3.76 -16.77
C PRO A 57 2.38 5.11 -16.02
N LEU A 58 3.47 5.42 -15.32
CA LEU A 58 3.57 6.72 -14.64
C LEU A 58 3.78 7.85 -15.64
N ASP A 59 2.82 8.76 -15.67
CA ASP A 59 2.94 10.05 -16.35
C ASP A 59 3.41 11.11 -15.34
N ARG A 60 4.65 11.57 -15.50
CA ARG A 60 5.30 12.53 -14.58
C ARG A 60 4.63 13.89 -14.57
N GLU A 61 4.22 14.37 -15.73
CA GLU A 61 3.56 15.67 -15.87
C GLU A 61 2.20 15.65 -15.17
N ASN A 62 1.41 14.59 -15.39
CA ASN A 62 0.15 14.40 -14.70
C ASN A 62 0.33 14.24 -13.18
N LEU A 63 1.38 13.54 -12.72
CA LEU A 63 1.68 13.44 -11.29
C LEU A 63 1.97 14.82 -10.67
N GLU A 64 2.83 15.63 -11.29
CA GLU A 64 3.15 16.97 -10.80
C GLU A 64 1.96 17.92 -10.84
N PHE A 65 1.05 17.75 -11.82
CA PHE A 65 -0.18 18.51 -11.90
C PHE A 65 -1.17 18.13 -10.79
N GLY A 66 -1.34 16.82 -10.56
CA GLY A 66 -2.27 16.31 -9.55
C GLY A 66 -1.77 16.42 -8.12
N PHE A 67 -0.44 16.39 -7.92
CA PHE A 67 0.21 16.45 -6.62
C PHE A 67 1.20 17.62 -6.56
N PRO A 68 0.73 18.87 -6.35
CA PRO A 68 1.59 20.06 -6.37
C PRO A 68 2.77 20.01 -5.39
N PHE A 69 2.65 19.25 -4.29
CA PHE A 69 3.73 19.07 -3.32
C PHE A 69 4.98 18.41 -3.93
N LEU A 70 4.85 17.68 -5.04
CA LEU A 70 5.98 17.03 -5.71
C LEU A 70 7.05 18.04 -6.14
N ARG A 71 6.67 19.25 -6.52
CA ARG A 71 7.59 20.32 -6.93
C ARG A 71 8.56 20.75 -5.83
N HIS A 72 8.17 20.52 -4.58
CA HIS A 72 8.96 20.88 -3.40
C HIS A 72 9.50 19.66 -2.67
N SER A 73 9.24 18.47 -3.20
CA SER A 73 9.65 17.21 -2.58
C SER A 73 11.06 16.82 -3.00
N ARG A 74 11.78 16.19 -2.07
CA ARG A 74 13.07 15.59 -2.39
C ARG A 74 12.84 14.21 -3.01
N VAL A 75 13.27 14.04 -4.26
CA VAL A 75 13.21 12.74 -4.94
C VAL A 75 14.25 11.79 -4.34
N ILE A 76 13.81 10.60 -3.90
CA ILE A 76 14.68 9.53 -3.40
C ILE A 76 14.92 8.49 -4.49
N GLN A 77 13.87 8.19 -5.26
CA GLN A 77 13.95 7.22 -6.36
C GLN A 77 13.12 7.72 -7.54
N SER A 78 13.71 7.67 -8.73
CA SER A 78 13.04 7.98 -9.99
C SER A 78 13.47 6.96 -11.04
N ARG A 79 12.49 6.19 -11.53
CA ARG A 79 12.61 5.26 -12.66
C ARG A 79 11.38 5.41 -13.54
N GLN A 80 11.33 4.75 -14.70
CA GLN A 80 10.22 4.86 -15.64
C GLN A 80 8.85 4.79 -14.92
N ASP A 81 8.58 3.71 -14.19
CA ASP A 81 7.31 3.47 -13.50
C ASP A 81 7.45 3.48 -11.95
N THR A 82 8.41 4.25 -11.44
CA THR A 82 8.59 4.40 -9.99
C THR A 82 9.00 5.83 -9.66
N LEU A 83 8.27 6.45 -8.75
CA LEU A 83 8.64 7.72 -8.13
C LEU A 83 8.49 7.60 -6.62
N THR A 84 9.58 7.79 -5.88
CA THR A 84 9.54 7.91 -4.43
C THR A 84 10.10 9.26 -4.02
N VAL A 85 9.35 9.96 -3.19
CA VAL A 85 9.71 11.30 -2.71
C VAL A 85 9.61 11.39 -1.19
N LEU A 86 10.32 12.38 -0.64
CA LEU A 86 10.10 12.92 0.70
C LEU A 86 9.39 14.27 0.55
N ALA A 87 8.09 14.26 0.78
CA ALA A 87 7.26 15.47 0.74
C ALA A 87 7.46 16.28 2.03
N PRO A 88 7.78 17.58 1.96
CA PRO A 88 7.96 18.40 3.15
C PRO A 88 6.59 18.69 3.79
N VAL A 89 6.51 18.50 5.10
CA VAL A 89 5.34 18.84 5.93
C VAL A 89 5.86 19.50 7.20
N ARG A 90 5.68 20.81 7.32
CA ARG A 90 6.28 21.61 8.42
C ARG A 90 7.80 21.38 8.54
N THR A 91 8.23 20.80 9.65
CA THR A 91 9.65 20.49 9.94
C THR A 91 10.04 19.05 9.63
N ALA A 92 9.08 18.23 9.20
CA ALA A 92 9.27 16.80 8.90
C ALA A 92 9.07 16.49 7.41
N HIS A 93 9.18 15.22 7.08
CA HIS A 93 8.95 14.73 5.73
C HIS A 93 8.10 13.47 5.76
N VAL A 94 7.18 13.37 4.81
CA VAL A 94 6.39 12.15 4.57
C VAL A 94 6.92 11.47 3.31
N LYS A 95 7.24 10.20 3.43
CA LYS A 95 7.65 9.38 2.28
C LYS A 95 6.40 8.93 1.51
N ILE A 96 6.38 9.22 0.21
CA ILE A 96 5.30 8.86 -0.69
C ILE A 96 5.91 8.19 -1.92
N SER A 97 5.40 7.00 -2.25
CA SER A 97 5.83 6.22 -3.40
C SER A 97 4.67 6.04 -4.37
N PHE A 98 4.96 6.24 -5.64
CA PHE A 98 4.06 5.95 -6.76
C PHE A 98 4.68 4.88 -7.64
N PHE A 99 3.93 3.81 -7.88
CA PHE A 99 4.33 2.68 -8.71
C PHE A 99 3.31 2.51 -9.84
N GLY A 100 3.76 2.63 -11.07
CA GLY A 100 2.95 2.43 -12.28
C GLY A 100 3.30 1.16 -13.00
N GLY A 101 2.55 0.86 -14.06
CA GLY A 101 2.78 -0.32 -14.90
C GLY A 101 2.68 -1.64 -14.13
N ILE A 102 1.90 -1.66 -13.03
CA ILE A 102 1.76 -2.84 -12.18
C ILE A 102 0.69 -3.76 -12.77
N ASP A 103 1.13 -4.69 -13.61
CA ASP A 103 0.27 -5.65 -14.31
C ASP A 103 0.10 -6.96 -13.51
N ILE A 104 -0.21 -6.85 -12.23
CA ILE A 104 -0.52 -8.02 -11.39
C ILE A 104 -2.02 -8.23 -11.19
N GLY A 105 -2.84 -7.26 -11.59
CA GLY A 105 -4.28 -7.27 -11.35
C GLY A 105 -4.64 -7.11 -9.87
N ARG A 106 -5.88 -7.48 -9.55
CA ARG A 106 -6.45 -7.47 -8.20
C ARG A 106 -7.44 -8.63 -8.06
N VAL A 107 -7.54 -9.21 -6.88
CA VAL A 107 -8.54 -10.25 -6.58
C VAL A 107 -9.74 -9.68 -5.83
N GLY A 108 -9.57 -8.53 -5.19
CA GLY A 108 -10.63 -7.83 -4.45
C GLY A 108 -10.89 -6.42 -5.00
N VAL A 109 -12.04 -5.87 -4.62
CA VAL A 109 -12.39 -4.48 -4.93
C VAL A 109 -11.78 -3.57 -3.85
N PRO A 110 -11.05 -2.51 -4.22
CA PRO A 110 -10.57 -1.54 -3.25
C PRO A 110 -11.73 -0.75 -2.66
N ASP A 111 -11.54 -0.26 -1.44
CA ASP A 111 -12.50 0.59 -0.74
C ASP A 111 -12.09 2.05 -0.80
N CYS A 112 -13.00 2.92 -1.23
CA CYS A 112 -12.79 4.35 -1.14
C CYS A 112 -12.91 4.81 0.31
N THR A 113 -12.00 5.68 0.75
CA THR A 113 -12.11 6.33 2.06
C THR A 113 -13.34 7.25 2.12
N PRO A 114 -14.00 7.40 3.28
CA PRO A 114 -15.23 8.18 3.41
C PRO A 114 -15.12 9.64 2.96
N ASP A 115 -13.90 10.19 3.04
CA ASP A 115 -13.58 11.56 2.60
C ASP A 115 -13.26 11.64 1.08
N GLY A 116 -13.24 10.52 0.37
CA GLY A 116 -12.98 10.46 -1.07
C GLY A 116 -11.54 10.77 -1.48
N VAL A 117 -10.58 10.65 -0.57
CA VAL A 117 -9.17 11.00 -0.83
C VAL A 117 -8.41 9.85 -1.48
N ALA A 118 -8.62 8.61 -1.04
CA ALA A 118 -7.89 7.46 -1.56
C ALA A 118 -8.74 6.20 -1.66
N GLU A 119 -8.38 5.33 -2.59
CA GLU A 119 -8.80 3.92 -2.61
C GLU A 119 -7.76 3.07 -1.87
N ILE A 120 -8.24 2.18 -0.99
CA ILE A 120 -7.41 1.28 -0.19
C ILE A 120 -7.62 -0.15 -0.67
N ALA A 121 -6.55 -0.86 -0.99
CA ALA A 121 -6.60 -2.24 -1.47
C ALA A 121 -7.37 -3.16 -0.50
N SER A 122 -8.01 -4.20 -1.03
CA SER A 122 -8.72 -5.20 -0.22
C SER A 122 -7.78 -5.93 0.74
N LEU A 123 -8.29 -6.46 1.84
CA LEU A 123 -7.46 -7.25 2.77
C LEU A 123 -6.85 -8.48 2.08
N ARG A 124 -7.55 -9.09 1.11
CA ARG A 124 -7.02 -10.22 0.33
C ARG A 124 -5.83 -9.81 -0.53
N ASP A 125 -5.93 -8.67 -1.23
CA ASP A 125 -4.82 -8.15 -2.02
C ASP A 125 -3.64 -7.72 -1.14
N LEU A 126 -3.91 -7.11 0.01
CA LEU A 126 -2.89 -6.73 0.99
C LEU A 126 -2.18 -7.96 1.56
N LEU A 127 -2.92 -9.01 1.93
CA LEU A 127 -2.33 -10.26 2.41
C LEU A 127 -1.49 -10.92 1.31
N ALA A 128 -1.99 -11.01 0.09
CA ALA A 128 -1.26 -11.55 -1.06
C ALA A 128 0.06 -10.81 -1.30
N THR A 129 0.04 -9.46 -1.27
CA THR A 129 1.26 -8.66 -1.45
C THR A 129 2.24 -8.84 -0.29
N LYS A 130 1.78 -8.95 0.95
CA LYS A 130 2.63 -9.19 2.11
C LYS A 130 3.25 -10.58 2.09
N LEU A 131 2.50 -11.62 1.70
CA LEU A 131 3.04 -12.97 1.50
C LEU A 131 4.13 -13.01 0.42
N LYS A 132 3.99 -12.21 -0.64
CA LYS A 132 5.05 -12.06 -1.64
C LYS A 132 6.26 -11.32 -1.09
N VAL A 133 6.06 -10.25 -0.32
CA VAL A 133 7.14 -9.42 0.23
C VAL A 133 8.04 -10.19 1.21
N ILE A 134 7.49 -11.06 2.07
CA ILE A 134 8.30 -11.85 3.03
C ILE A 134 9.22 -12.87 2.36
N LEU A 135 9.01 -13.17 1.07
CA LEU A 135 9.93 -13.98 0.26
C LEU A 135 11.14 -13.16 -0.25
N GLN A 136 11.05 -11.84 -0.24
CA GLN A 136 12.07 -10.93 -0.77
C GLN A 136 12.90 -10.27 0.33
N ARG A 137 12.29 -10.04 1.51
CA ARG A 137 12.94 -9.40 2.65
C ARG A 137 12.36 -9.90 3.97
N ILE A 138 13.16 -9.80 5.03
CA ILE A 138 12.74 -10.19 6.38
C ILE A 138 12.65 -8.90 7.22
N GLU A 139 11.43 -8.37 7.34
CA GLU A 139 11.15 -7.20 8.17
C GLU A 139 10.00 -7.50 9.14
N ALA A 140 10.21 -7.28 10.42
CA ALA A 140 9.23 -7.58 11.48
C ALA A 140 7.86 -6.94 11.25
N LYS A 141 7.83 -5.75 10.60
CA LYS A 141 6.57 -5.07 10.27
C LYS A 141 5.70 -5.86 9.29
N ASP A 142 6.32 -6.58 8.31
CA ASP A 142 5.57 -7.35 7.34
C ASP A 142 4.88 -8.56 7.99
N TYR A 143 5.55 -9.21 8.94
CA TYR A 143 4.97 -10.31 9.73
C TYR A 143 3.88 -9.82 10.69
N ARG A 144 4.05 -8.63 11.31
CA ARG A 144 2.98 -8.01 12.13
C ARG A 144 1.74 -7.71 11.31
N ASP A 145 1.91 -7.19 10.09
CA ASP A 145 0.81 -6.90 9.17
C ASP A 145 0.07 -8.19 8.81
N ILE A 146 0.79 -9.26 8.44
CA ILE A 146 0.20 -10.57 8.14
C ILE A 146 -0.55 -11.11 9.37
N ALA A 147 0.08 -11.12 10.54
CA ALA A 147 -0.54 -11.60 11.76
C ALA A 147 -1.81 -10.81 12.14
N ALA A 148 -1.82 -9.49 11.87
CA ALA A 148 -3.01 -8.67 12.10
C ALA A 148 -4.14 -9.02 11.13
N MET A 149 -3.84 -9.21 9.84
CA MET A 149 -4.83 -9.61 8.83
C MET A 149 -5.41 -10.99 9.11
N LEU A 150 -4.59 -11.97 9.54
CA LEU A 150 -5.04 -13.32 9.89
C LEU A 150 -5.86 -13.41 11.20
N ARG A 151 -6.00 -12.30 11.93
CA ARG A 151 -6.92 -12.20 13.07
C ARG A 151 -8.31 -11.66 12.66
N THR A 152 -8.50 -11.31 11.42
CA THR A 152 -9.77 -10.93 10.82
C THR A 152 -10.41 -12.14 10.14
N ASP A 153 -11.44 -11.91 9.34
CA ASP A 153 -12.14 -12.97 8.59
C ASP A 153 -11.36 -13.43 7.33
N VAL A 154 -10.14 -12.92 7.10
CA VAL A 154 -9.29 -13.33 5.95
C VAL A 154 -8.38 -14.47 6.38
N GLU A 155 -8.53 -15.62 5.73
CA GLU A 155 -7.74 -16.81 6.02
C GLU A 155 -6.43 -16.87 5.23
N LEU A 156 -5.44 -17.64 5.75
CA LEU A 156 -4.12 -17.76 5.11
C LEU A 156 -4.21 -18.39 3.72
N ASP A 157 -5.05 -19.40 3.56
CA ASP A 157 -5.27 -20.09 2.27
C ASP A 157 -5.84 -19.14 1.22
N GLU A 158 -6.81 -18.27 1.58
CA GLU A 158 -7.30 -17.21 0.71
C GLU A 158 -6.17 -16.27 0.25
N GLY A 159 -5.29 -15.89 1.19
CA GLY A 159 -4.10 -15.07 0.88
C GLY A 159 -3.12 -15.77 -0.06
N LEU A 160 -2.88 -17.07 0.14
CA LEU A 160 -2.00 -17.87 -0.72
C LEU A 160 -2.58 -18.06 -2.12
N VAL A 161 -3.90 -18.29 -2.23
CA VAL A 161 -4.62 -18.38 -3.51
C VAL A 161 -4.57 -17.04 -4.23
N ALA A 162 -4.85 -15.94 -3.52
CA ALA A 162 -4.76 -14.59 -4.06
C ALA A 162 -3.34 -14.27 -4.57
N ALA A 163 -2.32 -14.57 -3.78
CA ALA A 163 -0.93 -14.35 -4.19
C ALA A 163 -0.54 -15.19 -5.41
N SER A 164 -1.03 -16.42 -5.49
CA SER A 164 -0.81 -17.29 -6.67
C SER A 164 -1.49 -16.71 -7.92
N ALA A 165 -2.71 -16.18 -7.77
CA ALA A 165 -3.45 -15.54 -8.86
C ALA A 165 -2.75 -14.26 -9.36
N LEU A 166 -2.23 -13.44 -8.43
CA LEU A 166 -1.59 -12.15 -8.75
C LEU A 166 -0.18 -12.32 -9.33
N TYR A 167 0.60 -13.25 -8.81
CA TYR A 167 2.03 -13.36 -9.14
C TYR A 167 2.41 -14.57 -9.99
N GLY A 168 1.47 -15.49 -10.21
CA GLY A 168 1.69 -16.68 -11.04
C GLY A 168 2.95 -17.47 -10.63
N PHE A 169 3.79 -17.80 -11.61
CA PHE A 169 5.04 -18.54 -11.39
C PHE A 169 6.07 -17.81 -10.51
N ASN A 170 5.91 -16.51 -10.30
CA ASN A 170 6.78 -15.73 -9.44
C ASN A 170 6.43 -15.85 -7.94
N PHE A 171 5.43 -16.65 -7.58
CA PHE A 171 5.04 -16.92 -6.21
C PHE A 171 4.97 -18.42 -5.95
N GLN A 172 5.59 -18.86 -4.84
CA GLN A 172 5.56 -20.25 -4.40
C GLN A 172 4.90 -20.32 -3.02
N PRO A 173 3.65 -20.83 -2.91
CA PRO A 173 2.92 -20.89 -1.64
C PRO A 173 3.68 -21.64 -0.53
N SER A 174 4.34 -22.75 -0.87
CA SER A 174 5.13 -23.52 0.10
C SER A 174 6.29 -22.73 0.71
N GLU A 175 6.94 -21.86 -0.06
CA GLU A 175 8.01 -21.01 0.43
C GLU A 175 7.46 -19.88 1.34
N ALA A 176 6.28 -19.34 1.01
CA ALA A 176 5.62 -18.35 1.86
C ALA A 176 5.25 -18.96 3.24
N VAL A 177 4.70 -20.17 3.26
CA VAL A 177 4.41 -20.89 4.53
C VAL A 177 5.70 -21.15 5.31
N LYS A 178 6.78 -21.60 4.67
CA LYS A 178 8.09 -21.77 5.34
C LYS A 178 8.64 -20.44 5.88
N ALA A 179 8.47 -19.33 5.13
CA ALA A 179 8.92 -18.02 5.58
C ALA A 179 8.17 -17.58 6.86
N LEU A 180 6.86 -17.85 6.94
CA LEU A 180 6.05 -17.56 8.13
C LEU A 180 6.53 -18.33 9.38
N THR A 181 6.98 -19.56 9.21
CA THR A 181 7.44 -20.40 10.35
C THR A 181 8.86 -20.06 10.84
N ARG A 182 9.63 -19.27 10.09
CA ARG A 182 11.02 -18.87 10.50
C ARG A 182 11.04 -17.80 11.59
N CYS A 183 9.93 -17.15 11.88
CA CYS A 183 9.81 -16.07 12.84
C CYS A 183 9.15 -16.50 14.17
N VAL A 184 9.10 -17.79 14.45
CA VAL A 184 8.64 -18.36 15.73
C VAL A 184 9.82 -18.69 16.62
#